data_7f2c75d2add6753c83f222ce46e360ed
#
_entry.id   7f2c75d2add6753c83f222ce46e360ed
#
_cell.length_a   1.000
_cell.length_b   1.000
_cell.length_c   1.000
_cell.angle_alpha   90.00
_cell.angle_beta   90.00
_cell.angle_gamma   90.00
#
_symmetry.space_group_name_H-M   'P 1'
#
loop_
_entity.id
_entity.type
_entity.pdbx_description
1 polymer ?
#
loop_
_entity_poly.entity_id
_entity_poly.type
_entity_poly.pdbx_seq_one_letter_code
_entity_poly.pdbx_strand_id
1 'polypeptide(L)'
;MTTRWGTNGRCPRDDRTRPPAAAPTRPGRLPRPDGTYLAYEDHAPPPPSSPPVLLLHGLAGHRGEWDDLAARLRADGHRVVAYDARGHGGSTRRPGDVTREAHVADAAALADELALAPAVVVGQSFGGHTALLLAAARPDLVRSLVLVEAGPSIAPPDLPARIGAWLDSWPVPFPTAEAAARFLGHEAWARGLEQRADGWWPRTDKDVIVSTIAELTRRDHWREWQAITCPVLVVRGTDGTMREAESTGMHARRPAATRLLTLPAAGHDVHLDQPEALYEAVRAFLADQT
;
A
#
# COMPACT_ATOMS: atom_id res chain seq x y z
N MET A 1 35.84 -55.33 29.46
CA MET A 1 36.40 -54.05 29.85
C MET A 1 35.65 -52.97 29.07
N THR A 2 34.76 -52.33 29.76
CA THR A 2 33.83 -51.30 29.30
C THR A 2 34.47 -49.92 29.44
N THR A 3 34.51 -49.14 28.39
CA THR A 3 34.80 -47.72 28.46
C THR A 3 33.59 -46.91 27.99
N ARG A 4 33.01 -46.17 28.94
CA ARG A 4 31.93 -45.20 28.81
C ARG A 4 32.41 -44.01 28.00
N TRP A 5 31.56 -43.55 27.08
CA TRP A 5 31.59 -42.20 26.50
C TRP A 5 30.73 -41.27 27.33
N GLY A 6 31.35 -40.22 27.87
CA GLY A 6 30.70 -39.17 28.65
C GLY A 6 30.36 -37.95 27.80
N THR A 7 29.15 -37.53 27.98
CA THR A 7 28.53 -36.20 28.19
C THR A 7 28.76 -35.06 27.18
N ASN A 8 27.71 -34.78 26.45
CA ASN A 8 27.10 -33.51 26.09
C ASN A 8 27.88 -32.21 26.44
N GLY A 9 28.52 -31.63 25.43
CA GLY A 9 28.81 -30.23 25.36
C GLY A 9 27.69 -29.53 24.54
N ARG A 10 26.72 -28.89 25.21
CA ARG A 10 25.85 -27.89 24.60
C ARG A 10 26.69 -26.66 24.30
N CYS A 11 26.85 -26.38 22.99
CA CYS A 11 27.35 -25.07 22.55
C CYS A 11 26.36 -23.98 23.03
N PRO A 12 26.80 -22.88 23.62
CA PRO A 12 25.92 -21.76 23.96
C PRO A 12 25.37 -21.22 22.64
N ARG A 13 24.05 -21.21 22.49
CA ARG A 13 23.39 -20.50 21.37
C ARG A 13 23.70 -19.03 21.55
N ASP A 14 24.31 -18.44 20.53
CA ASP A 14 24.57 -16.99 20.46
C ASP A 14 23.21 -16.26 20.45
N ASP A 15 22.89 -15.62 21.59
CA ASP A 15 21.63 -14.91 21.85
C ASP A 15 21.54 -13.57 21.09
N ARG A 16 22.49 -13.32 20.17
CA ARG A 16 22.56 -12.09 19.35
C ARG A 16 21.70 -12.08 18.09
N THR A 17 20.95 -13.15 17.85
CA THR A 17 20.09 -13.27 16.64
C THR A 17 18.60 -13.10 16.93
N ARG A 18 18.20 -12.69 18.13
CA ARG A 18 16.81 -12.35 18.40
C ARG A 18 16.56 -10.94 17.85
N PRO A 19 15.67 -10.77 16.85
CA PRO A 19 15.31 -9.43 16.38
C PRO A 19 14.78 -8.62 17.58
N PRO A 20 15.12 -7.33 17.68
CA PRO A 20 14.62 -6.48 18.77
C PRO A 20 13.09 -6.56 18.79
N ALA A 21 12.53 -6.63 20.01
CA ALA A 21 11.09 -6.67 20.21
C ALA A 21 10.44 -5.54 19.39
N ALA A 22 9.50 -5.90 18.51
CA ALA A 22 8.85 -4.94 17.66
C ALA A 22 8.25 -3.81 18.51
N ALA A 23 8.63 -2.56 18.22
CA ALA A 23 8.04 -1.41 18.88
C ALA A 23 6.51 -1.44 18.68
N PRO A 24 5.71 -1.04 19.66
CA PRO A 24 4.27 -1.17 19.61
C PRO A 24 3.68 -0.37 18.43
N THR A 25 2.85 -1.02 17.64
CA THR A 25 1.98 -0.38 16.64
C THR A 25 0.96 0.47 17.38
N ARG A 26 0.77 1.71 16.93
CA ARG A 26 -0.21 2.63 17.50
C ARG A 26 -1.38 2.78 16.52
N PRO A 27 -2.51 2.07 16.73
CA PRO A 27 -3.70 2.32 15.95
C PRO A 27 -4.26 3.69 16.30
N GLY A 28 -4.75 4.41 15.27
CA GLY A 28 -5.35 5.71 15.44
C GLY A 28 -6.53 5.94 14.50
N ARG A 29 -7.24 7.02 14.76
CA ARG A 29 -8.33 7.52 13.90
C ARG A 29 -8.17 9.03 13.72
N LEU A 30 -8.13 9.45 12.46
CA LEU A 30 -8.09 10.87 12.10
C LEU A 30 -9.49 11.32 11.67
N PRO A 31 -10.18 12.18 12.44
CA PRO A 31 -11.44 12.76 12.01
C PRO A 31 -11.20 13.76 10.87
N ARG A 32 -12.18 13.82 9.94
CA ARG A 32 -12.16 14.75 8.81
C ARG A 32 -13.31 15.75 8.92
N PRO A 33 -13.18 16.96 8.35
CA PRO A 33 -14.20 18.00 8.43
C PRO A 33 -15.55 17.61 7.84
N ASP A 34 -15.58 16.67 6.87
CA ASP A 34 -16.79 16.14 6.23
C ASP A 34 -17.52 15.06 7.06
N GLY A 35 -17.09 14.83 8.30
CA GLY A 35 -17.65 13.82 9.20
C GLY A 35 -17.09 12.41 8.96
N THR A 36 -16.20 12.21 7.99
CA THR A 36 -15.50 10.94 7.86
C THR A 36 -14.39 10.81 8.91
N TYR A 37 -13.87 9.58 9.09
CA TYR A 37 -12.63 9.34 9.82
C TYR A 37 -11.79 8.33 9.05
N LEU A 38 -10.48 8.44 9.20
CA LEU A 38 -9.49 7.52 8.63
C LEU A 38 -8.89 6.68 9.75
N ALA A 39 -8.95 5.36 9.60
CA ALA A 39 -8.25 4.44 10.49
C ALA A 39 -6.81 4.24 9.98
N TYR A 40 -5.84 4.34 10.85
CA TYR A 40 -4.43 4.17 10.51
C TYR A 40 -3.67 3.37 11.55
N GLU A 41 -2.50 2.89 11.18
CA GLU A 41 -1.50 2.31 12.06
C GLU A 41 -0.19 3.08 11.89
N ASP A 42 0.36 3.52 13.03
CA ASP A 42 1.64 4.22 13.10
C ASP A 42 2.67 3.30 13.76
N HIS A 43 3.64 2.90 12.96
CA HIS A 43 4.71 2.01 13.34
C HIS A 43 6.01 2.84 13.48
N ALA A 44 6.20 3.48 14.60
CA ALA A 44 7.41 4.26 14.87
C ALA A 44 8.49 3.40 15.53
N PRO A 45 9.68 3.25 14.91
CA PRO A 45 10.86 2.83 15.66
C PRO A 45 11.32 3.97 16.57
N PRO A 46 11.83 3.71 17.76
CA PRO A 46 12.48 4.74 18.58
C PRO A 46 14.00 4.72 18.37
N PRO A 47 14.67 5.86 18.20
CA PRO A 47 14.22 7.03 17.46
C PRO A 47 14.29 6.77 15.94
N PRO A 48 13.42 7.37 15.10
CA PRO A 48 13.51 7.22 13.65
C PRO A 48 14.85 7.75 13.14
N SER A 49 15.56 6.94 12.36
CA SER A 49 16.85 7.32 11.75
C SER A 49 16.76 7.57 10.24
N SER A 50 15.62 7.29 9.65
CA SER A 50 15.34 7.36 8.22
C SER A 50 14.06 8.15 7.96
N PRO A 51 13.84 8.68 6.74
CA PRO A 51 12.63 9.42 6.39
C PRO A 51 11.36 8.60 6.66
N PRO A 52 10.27 9.21 7.14
CA PRO A 52 9.01 8.49 7.35
C PRO A 52 8.41 8.00 6.03
N VAL A 53 7.64 6.92 6.11
CA VAL A 53 6.98 6.27 4.98
C VAL A 53 5.47 6.28 5.19
N LEU A 54 4.72 6.68 4.15
CA LEU A 54 3.26 6.60 4.10
C LEU A 54 2.83 5.57 3.04
N LEU A 55 2.03 4.58 3.44
CA LEU A 55 1.59 3.46 2.60
C LEU A 55 0.10 3.59 2.27
N LEU A 56 -0.24 3.51 0.96
CA LEU A 56 -1.58 3.64 0.41
C LEU A 56 -1.97 2.37 -0.35
N HIS A 57 -2.98 1.65 0.16
CA HIS A 57 -3.47 0.40 -0.43
C HIS A 57 -4.32 0.62 -1.69
N GLY A 58 -4.55 -0.45 -2.44
CA GLY A 58 -5.37 -0.47 -3.65
C GLY A 58 -6.89 -0.45 -3.38
N LEU A 59 -7.66 -0.44 -4.47
CA LEU A 59 -9.13 -0.46 -4.41
C LEU A 59 -9.62 -1.76 -3.76
N ALA A 60 -10.65 -1.66 -2.93
CA ALA A 60 -11.23 -2.75 -2.12
C ALA A 60 -10.26 -3.40 -1.12
N GLY A 61 -9.02 -2.91 -1.04
CA GLY A 61 -7.99 -3.36 -0.12
C GLY A 61 -8.07 -2.76 1.28
N HIS A 62 -7.01 -2.92 2.05
CA HIS A 62 -6.87 -2.37 3.39
C HIS A 62 -5.40 -2.18 3.77
N ARG A 63 -5.12 -1.40 4.82
CA ARG A 63 -3.76 -1.07 5.27
C ARG A 63 -2.89 -2.28 5.58
N GLY A 64 -3.48 -3.39 6.07
CA GLY A 64 -2.75 -4.61 6.45
C GLY A 64 -2.15 -5.40 5.27
N GLU A 65 -2.44 -5.01 4.01
CA GLU A 65 -1.74 -5.56 2.84
C GLU A 65 -0.26 -5.14 2.82
N TRP A 66 0.08 -4.09 3.53
CA TRP A 66 1.43 -3.55 3.63
C TRP A 66 2.25 -4.10 4.80
N ASP A 67 1.70 -5.03 5.61
CA ASP A 67 2.33 -5.51 6.86
C ASP A 67 3.77 -6.00 6.66
N ASP A 68 4.04 -6.76 5.57
CA ASP A 68 5.39 -7.26 5.28
C ASP A 68 6.35 -6.12 4.93
N LEU A 69 5.98 -5.24 4.01
CA LEU A 69 6.81 -4.10 3.63
C LEU A 69 7.02 -3.14 4.82
N ALA A 70 5.97 -2.89 5.60
CA ALA A 70 6.04 -2.05 6.79
C ALA A 70 7.02 -2.63 7.83
N ALA A 71 6.99 -3.93 8.07
CA ALA A 71 7.90 -4.59 9.01
C ALA A 71 9.37 -4.46 8.58
N ARG A 72 9.66 -4.65 7.29
CA ARG A 72 11.01 -4.53 6.72
C ARG A 72 11.53 -3.09 6.77
N LEU A 73 10.74 -2.11 6.33
CA LEU A 73 11.11 -0.69 6.37
C LEU A 73 11.32 -0.18 7.80
N ARG A 74 10.54 -0.68 8.77
CA ARG A 74 10.78 -0.40 10.18
C ARG A 74 12.12 -0.95 10.68
N ALA A 75 12.49 -2.14 10.23
CA ALA A 75 13.80 -2.71 10.57
C ALA A 75 14.96 -1.85 10.03
N ASP A 76 14.74 -1.13 8.91
CA ASP A 76 15.68 -0.16 8.34
C ASP A 76 15.63 1.23 9.04
N GLY A 77 14.84 1.38 10.11
CA GLY A 77 14.77 2.61 10.89
C GLY A 77 13.73 3.63 10.40
N HIS A 78 12.86 3.28 9.45
CA HIS A 78 11.77 4.15 9.01
C HIS A 78 10.59 4.14 10.01
N ARG A 79 9.99 5.30 10.28
CA ARG A 79 8.63 5.36 10.79
C ARG A 79 7.68 5.08 9.64
N VAL A 80 6.81 4.08 9.79
CA VAL A 80 5.89 3.67 8.73
C VAL A 80 4.46 3.88 9.18
N VAL A 81 3.67 4.59 8.36
CA VAL A 81 2.24 4.78 8.58
C VAL A 81 1.49 4.16 7.41
N ALA A 82 0.53 3.29 7.72
CA ALA A 82 -0.43 2.75 6.76
C ALA A 82 -1.85 3.11 7.19
N TYR A 83 -2.72 3.48 6.26
CA TYR A 83 -4.10 3.84 6.59
C TYR A 83 -5.09 3.17 5.64
N ASP A 84 -6.32 3.01 6.14
CA ASP A 84 -7.45 2.60 5.31
C ASP A 84 -8.05 3.85 4.64
N ALA A 85 -8.14 3.84 3.33
CA ALA A 85 -8.79 4.92 2.59
C ALA A 85 -10.28 5.03 2.97
N ARG A 86 -10.89 6.21 2.80
CA ARG A 86 -12.34 6.37 2.96
C ARG A 86 -13.09 5.31 2.13
N GLY A 87 -14.15 4.75 2.66
CA GLY A 87 -14.89 3.64 2.04
C GLY A 87 -14.26 2.25 2.23
N HIS A 88 -13.13 2.14 2.95
CA HIS A 88 -12.36 0.90 3.07
C HIS A 88 -12.04 0.56 4.53
N GLY A 89 -11.84 -0.71 4.79
CA GLY A 89 -11.27 -1.24 6.02
C GLY A 89 -11.95 -0.73 7.30
N GLY A 90 -11.15 -0.17 8.20
CA GLY A 90 -11.60 0.42 9.46
C GLY A 90 -11.96 1.91 9.39
N SER A 91 -11.85 2.54 8.21
CA SER A 91 -12.27 3.93 7.96
C SER A 91 -13.79 4.04 7.77
N THR A 92 -14.30 5.27 7.65
CA THR A 92 -15.73 5.48 7.37
C THR A 92 -16.17 4.69 6.15
N ARG A 93 -17.08 3.75 6.35
CA ARG A 93 -17.51 2.77 5.35
C ARG A 93 -18.28 3.39 4.18
N ARG A 94 -19.13 4.38 4.48
CA ARG A 94 -19.98 5.10 3.49
C ARG A 94 -19.71 6.60 3.59
N PRO A 95 -18.58 7.10 3.05
CA PRO A 95 -18.30 8.52 3.00
C PRO A 95 -19.25 9.21 2.02
N GLY A 96 -19.58 10.48 2.30
CA GLY A 96 -20.43 11.27 1.40
C GLY A 96 -19.72 11.73 0.12
N ASP A 97 -18.37 11.72 0.13
CA ASP A 97 -17.52 12.13 -0.98
C ASP A 97 -16.44 11.07 -1.23
N VAL A 98 -16.33 10.59 -2.48
CA VAL A 98 -15.34 9.60 -2.92
C VAL A 98 -14.50 10.12 -4.10
N THR A 99 -14.50 11.42 -4.32
CA THR A 99 -13.72 12.07 -5.38
C THR A 99 -12.21 11.86 -5.18
N ARG A 100 -11.43 12.02 -6.26
CA ARG A 100 -9.97 11.96 -6.16
C ARG A 100 -9.42 13.03 -5.23
N GLU A 101 -10.02 14.22 -5.28
CA GLU A 101 -9.68 15.36 -4.43
C GLU A 101 -9.87 15.03 -2.94
N ALA A 102 -10.95 14.35 -2.59
CA ALA A 102 -11.20 13.92 -1.21
C ALA A 102 -10.16 12.90 -0.73
N HIS A 103 -9.78 11.91 -1.55
CA HIS A 103 -8.73 10.94 -1.22
C HIS A 103 -7.35 11.59 -1.08
N VAL A 104 -7.01 12.56 -1.93
CA VAL A 104 -5.76 13.33 -1.84
C VAL A 104 -5.73 14.18 -0.58
N ALA A 105 -6.84 14.87 -0.27
CA ALA A 105 -6.97 15.66 0.95
C ALA A 105 -6.85 14.80 2.22
N ASP A 106 -7.34 13.56 2.19
CA ASP A 106 -7.18 12.62 3.31
C ASP A 106 -5.71 12.24 3.54
N ALA A 107 -5.01 11.86 2.47
CA ALA A 107 -3.60 11.49 2.56
C ALA A 107 -2.74 12.69 3.02
N ALA A 108 -3.02 13.89 2.50
CA ALA A 108 -2.35 15.11 2.93
C ALA A 108 -2.59 15.40 4.41
N ALA A 109 -3.84 15.35 4.86
CA ALA A 109 -4.16 15.63 6.25
C ALA A 109 -3.55 14.61 7.23
N LEU A 110 -3.46 13.33 6.83
CA LEU A 110 -2.78 12.33 7.64
C LEU A 110 -1.27 12.62 7.75
N ALA A 111 -0.64 13.01 6.64
CA ALA A 111 0.77 13.39 6.63
C ALA A 111 1.05 14.62 7.48
N ASP A 112 0.18 15.64 7.41
CA ASP A 112 0.28 16.87 8.21
C ASP A 112 0.07 16.58 9.70
N GLU A 113 -1.03 15.88 10.07
CA GLU A 113 -1.39 15.58 11.47
C GLU A 113 -0.34 14.75 12.19
N LEU A 114 0.22 13.77 11.49
CA LEU A 114 1.25 12.89 12.06
C LEU A 114 2.67 13.43 11.88
N ALA A 115 2.84 14.64 11.35
CA ALA A 115 4.14 15.26 11.08
C ALA A 115 5.08 14.33 10.30
N LEU A 116 4.61 13.78 9.18
CA LEU A 116 5.39 12.87 8.33
C LEU A 116 6.20 13.62 7.27
N ALA A 117 5.95 14.91 7.06
CA ALA A 117 6.57 15.65 5.95
C ALA A 117 8.06 15.95 6.18
N PRO A 118 8.91 15.84 5.15
CA PRO A 118 8.64 15.21 3.86
C PRO A 118 8.78 13.67 3.93
N ALA A 119 7.77 12.94 3.45
CA ALA A 119 7.67 11.48 3.52
C ALA A 119 8.06 10.79 2.21
N VAL A 120 8.50 9.54 2.31
CA VAL A 120 8.42 8.57 1.21
C VAL A 120 6.98 8.11 1.11
N VAL A 121 6.36 8.26 -0.06
CA VAL A 121 4.98 7.82 -0.27
C VAL A 121 4.97 6.60 -1.20
N VAL A 122 4.39 5.50 -0.74
CA VAL A 122 4.27 4.25 -1.51
C VAL A 122 2.79 3.97 -1.72
N GLY A 123 2.37 3.78 -2.95
CA GLY A 123 0.97 3.47 -3.24
C GLY A 123 0.81 2.41 -4.33
N GLN A 124 -0.15 1.52 -4.14
CA GLN A 124 -0.52 0.50 -5.10
C GLN A 124 -1.83 0.85 -5.79
N SER A 125 -1.89 0.68 -7.14
CA SER A 125 -3.12 0.84 -7.92
C SER A 125 -3.85 2.16 -7.61
N PHE A 126 -5.06 2.10 -7.08
CA PHE A 126 -5.85 3.25 -6.65
C PHE A 126 -5.11 4.14 -5.61
N GLY A 127 -4.43 3.51 -4.64
CA GLY A 127 -3.56 4.21 -3.68
C GLY A 127 -2.36 4.86 -4.35
N GLY A 128 -1.78 4.22 -5.35
CA GLY A 128 -0.71 4.79 -6.17
C GLY A 128 -1.16 6.00 -6.97
N HIS A 129 -2.36 5.96 -7.53
CA HIS A 129 -2.95 7.12 -8.18
C HIS A 129 -3.21 8.27 -7.19
N THR A 130 -3.65 7.98 -5.95
CA THR A 130 -3.76 8.98 -4.88
C THR A 130 -2.38 9.58 -4.54
N ALA A 131 -1.35 8.74 -4.43
CA ALA A 131 0.02 9.16 -4.14
C ALA A 131 0.60 10.05 -5.25
N LEU A 132 0.33 9.74 -6.52
CA LEU A 132 0.72 10.57 -7.67
C LEU A 132 0.10 11.97 -7.57
N LEU A 133 -1.20 12.04 -7.33
CA LEU A 133 -1.92 13.32 -7.21
C LEU A 133 -1.47 14.11 -5.97
N LEU A 134 -1.20 13.43 -4.85
CA LEU A 134 -0.64 14.05 -3.65
C LEU A 134 0.72 14.69 -3.94
N ALA A 135 1.63 13.97 -4.61
CA ALA A 135 2.95 14.47 -4.94
C ALA A 135 2.92 15.69 -5.87
N ALA A 136 1.93 15.77 -6.76
CA ALA A 136 1.72 16.91 -7.64
C ALA A 136 1.11 18.12 -6.91
N ALA A 137 0.14 17.87 -6.00
CA ALA A 137 -0.60 18.93 -5.30
C ALA A 137 0.15 19.47 -4.06
N ARG A 138 0.91 18.62 -3.37
CA ARG A 138 1.61 18.92 -2.11
C ARG A 138 3.06 18.42 -2.17
N PRO A 139 3.91 19.00 -3.04
CA PRO A 139 5.33 18.62 -3.18
C PRO A 139 6.12 18.79 -1.86
N ASP A 140 5.65 19.64 -0.95
CA ASP A 140 6.19 19.84 0.39
C ASP A 140 6.05 18.57 1.29
N LEU A 141 5.05 17.74 1.04
CA LEU A 141 4.81 16.52 1.81
C LEU A 141 5.58 15.31 1.30
N VAL A 142 6.02 15.30 0.03
CA VAL A 142 6.53 14.10 -0.63
C VAL A 142 8.01 14.24 -0.99
N ARG A 143 8.86 13.53 -0.24
CA ARG A 143 10.30 13.42 -0.50
C ARG A 143 10.61 12.59 -1.74
N SER A 144 9.94 11.44 -1.86
CA SER A 144 10.05 10.50 -2.98
C SER A 144 8.79 9.65 -3.09
N LEU A 145 8.51 9.15 -4.29
CA LEU A 145 7.28 8.47 -4.63
C LEU A 145 7.57 7.08 -5.18
N VAL A 146 6.86 6.07 -4.70
CA VAL A 146 6.86 4.71 -5.26
C VAL A 146 5.45 4.37 -5.73
N LEU A 147 5.31 4.15 -7.01
CA LEU A 147 4.05 3.76 -7.66
C LEU A 147 4.10 2.28 -8.03
N VAL A 148 3.23 1.48 -7.45
CA VAL A 148 3.11 0.05 -7.72
C VAL A 148 1.85 -0.18 -8.54
N GLU A 149 2.00 -0.63 -9.78
CA GLU A 149 0.88 -0.86 -10.71
C GLU A 149 -0.06 0.35 -10.86
N ALA A 150 0.49 1.57 -10.90
CA ALA A 150 -0.27 2.81 -10.96
C ALA A 150 0.36 3.84 -11.89
N GLY A 151 -0.45 4.53 -12.67
CA GLY A 151 -0.02 5.56 -13.59
C GLY A 151 -1.08 6.62 -13.86
N PRO A 152 -0.74 7.64 -14.68
CA PRO A 152 -1.57 8.82 -14.94
C PRO A 152 -2.60 8.64 -16.05
N SER A 153 -2.63 7.51 -16.74
CA SER A 153 -3.56 7.31 -17.86
C SER A 153 -5.01 7.22 -17.39
N ILE A 154 -5.91 7.71 -18.21
CA ILE A 154 -7.34 7.51 -18.01
C ILE A 154 -7.66 6.02 -17.99
N ALA A 155 -8.45 5.58 -17.04
CA ALA A 155 -8.91 4.21 -16.97
C ALA A 155 -9.96 3.93 -18.05
N PRO A 156 -10.08 2.66 -18.52
CA PRO A 156 -11.12 2.28 -19.48
C PRO A 156 -12.52 2.61 -18.95
N PRO A 157 -13.45 3.08 -19.79
CA PRO A 157 -14.79 3.52 -19.38
C PRO A 157 -15.65 2.38 -18.81
N ASP A 158 -15.34 1.13 -19.14
CA ASP A 158 -16.01 -0.07 -18.64
C ASP A 158 -15.45 -0.55 -17.29
N LEU A 159 -14.37 0.05 -16.77
CA LEU A 159 -13.73 -0.37 -15.53
C LEU A 159 -14.70 -0.41 -14.33
N PRO A 160 -15.58 0.58 -14.10
CA PRO A 160 -16.52 0.52 -12.98
C PRO A 160 -17.48 -0.69 -13.06
N ALA A 161 -17.96 -1.01 -14.27
CA ALA A 161 -18.82 -2.18 -14.48
C ALA A 161 -18.07 -3.49 -14.24
N ARG A 162 -16.81 -3.60 -14.68
CA ARG A 162 -15.96 -4.77 -14.44
C ARG A 162 -15.67 -4.98 -12.97
N ILE A 163 -15.36 -3.90 -12.22
CA ILE A 163 -15.16 -3.95 -10.76
C ILE A 163 -16.45 -4.35 -10.06
N GLY A 164 -17.61 -3.80 -10.48
CA GLY A 164 -18.90 -4.20 -9.94
C GLY A 164 -19.19 -5.69 -10.14
N ALA A 165 -18.94 -6.22 -11.35
CA ALA A 165 -19.11 -7.64 -11.64
C ALA A 165 -18.13 -8.53 -10.85
N TRP A 166 -16.88 -8.08 -10.68
CA TRP A 166 -15.90 -8.77 -9.84
C TRP A 166 -16.35 -8.86 -8.39
N LEU A 167 -16.83 -7.77 -7.79
CA LEU A 167 -17.37 -7.78 -6.42
C LEU A 167 -18.63 -8.66 -6.30
N ASP A 168 -19.50 -8.69 -7.33
CA ASP A 168 -20.67 -9.59 -7.34
C ASP A 168 -20.28 -11.07 -7.41
N SER A 169 -19.10 -11.39 -7.91
CA SER A 169 -18.62 -12.77 -7.98
C SER A 169 -18.12 -13.30 -6.62
N TRP A 170 -17.94 -12.44 -5.62
CA TRP A 170 -17.49 -12.86 -4.30
C TRP A 170 -18.60 -13.66 -3.61
N PRO A 171 -18.33 -14.90 -3.15
CA PRO A 171 -19.32 -15.74 -2.47
C PRO A 171 -19.50 -15.30 -1.02
N VAL A 172 -19.97 -14.07 -0.81
CA VAL A 172 -20.16 -13.50 0.54
C VAL A 172 -21.49 -13.95 1.17
N PRO A 173 -21.48 -14.34 2.47
CA PRO A 173 -20.31 -14.42 3.33
C PRO A 173 -19.40 -15.59 2.97
N PHE A 174 -18.10 -15.39 3.10
CA PHE A 174 -17.18 -16.52 3.04
C PHE A 174 -17.31 -17.36 4.31
N PRO A 175 -17.33 -18.70 4.20
CA PRO A 175 -17.55 -19.56 5.38
C PRO A 175 -16.37 -19.51 6.37
N THR A 176 -15.14 -19.34 5.89
CA THR A 176 -13.93 -19.22 6.70
C THR A 176 -12.94 -18.23 6.09
N ALA A 177 -11.98 -17.74 6.88
CA ALA A 177 -10.90 -16.89 6.39
C ALA A 177 -10.03 -17.59 5.33
N GLU A 178 -9.79 -18.90 5.50
CA GLU A 178 -9.02 -19.69 4.54
C GLU A 178 -9.77 -19.85 3.20
N ALA A 179 -11.11 -19.99 3.25
CA ALA A 179 -11.92 -20.02 2.02
C ALA A 179 -11.85 -18.67 1.28
N ALA A 180 -11.88 -17.57 2.04
CA ALA A 180 -11.70 -16.24 1.48
C ALA A 180 -10.29 -16.07 0.88
N ALA A 181 -9.24 -16.47 1.58
CA ALA A 181 -7.86 -16.38 1.09
C ALA A 181 -7.65 -17.16 -0.22
N ARG A 182 -8.20 -18.36 -0.31
CA ARG A 182 -8.15 -19.17 -1.55
C ARG A 182 -8.88 -18.50 -2.72
N PHE A 183 -10.03 -17.89 -2.46
CA PHE A 183 -10.82 -17.22 -3.49
C PHE A 183 -10.18 -15.90 -3.95
N LEU A 184 -9.70 -15.11 -3.00
CA LEU A 184 -9.10 -13.80 -3.25
C LEU A 184 -7.63 -13.86 -3.71
N GLY A 185 -7.00 -15.03 -3.58
CA GLY A 185 -5.63 -15.29 -4.03
C GLY A 185 -4.55 -15.04 -2.96
N HIS A 186 -4.84 -14.25 -1.92
CA HIS A 186 -3.86 -13.90 -0.87
C HIS A 186 -4.50 -13.89 0.52
N GLU A 187 -3.75 -14.36 1.53
CA GLU A 187 -4.15 -14.26 2.94
C GLU A 187 -4.30 -12.81 3.40
N ALA A 188 -3.48 -11.90 2.85
CA ALA A 188 -3.56 -10.49 3.17
C ALA A 188 -4.97 -9.92 2.87
N TRP A 189 -5.56 -10.26 1.73
CA TRP A 189 -6.93 -9.88 1.40
C TRP A 189 -7.94 -10.39 2.41
N ALA A 190 -7.83 -11.67 2.82
CA ALA A 190 -8.74 -12.27 3.80
C ALA A 190 -8.65 -11.61 5.18
N ARG A 191 -7.47 -11.13 5.59
CA ARG A 191 -7.30 -10.36 6.84
C ARG A 191 -8.06 -9.03 6.84
N GLY A 192 -8.36 -8.48 5.65
CA GLY A 192 -9.19 -7.28 5.48
C GLY A 192 -10.67 -7.48 5.75
N LEU A 193 -11.15 -8.72 5.79
CA LEU A 193 -12.56 -9.04 6.03
C LEU A 193 -12.92 -8.88 7.51
N GLU A 194 -14.20 -8.74 7.78
CA GLU A 194 -14.74 -8.76 9.14
C GLU A 194 -15.49 -10.06 9.40
N GLN A 195 -15.25 -10.65 10.55
CA GLN A 195 -16.02 -11.80 11.02
C GLN A 195 -17.35 -11.34 11.59
N ARG A 196 -18.44 -11.93 11.10
CA ARG A 196 -19.80 -11.77 11.61
C ARG A 196 -20.34 -13.14 12.02
N ALA A 197 -21.56 -13.17 12.60
CA ALA A 197 -22.16 -14.40 13.08
C ALA A 197 -22.36 -15.47 11.98
N ASP A 198 -22.53 -15.04 10.73
CA ASP A 198 -22.82 -15.88 9.56
C ASP A 198 -21.62 -16.10 8.62
N GLY A 199 -20.44 -15.57 8.95
CA GLY A 199 -19.24 -15.74 8.16
C GLY A 199 -18.37 -14.48 8.03
N TRP A 200 -17.55 -14.46 6.98
CA TRP A 200 -16.59 -13.36 6.74
C TRP A 200 -17.07 -12.44 5.60
N TRP A 201 -17.08 -11.16 5.88
CA TRP A 201 -17.66 -10.12 5.02
C TRP A 201 -16.64 -9.07 4.64
N PRO A 202 -16.72 -8.47 3.43
CA PRO A 202 -15.91 -7.30 3.08
C PRO A 202 -16.23 -6.10 3.99
N ARG A 203 -15.20 -5.32 4.30
CA ARG A 203 -15.33 -4.04 5.01
C ARG A 203 -15.60 -2.85 4.07
N THR A 204 -16.01 -3.14 2.86
CA THR A 204 -16.35 -2.16 1.81
C THR A 204 -17.73 -2.42 1.30
N ASP A 205 -18.39 -1.40 0.75
CA ASP A 205 -19.67 -1.52 0.06
C ASP A 205 -19.46 -1.37 -1.46
N LYS A 206 -20.06 -2.27 -2.24
CA LYS A 206 -19.88 -2.32 -3.70
C LYS A 206 -20.16 -0.98 -4.38
N ASP A 207 -21.25 -0.32 -4.04
CA ASP A 207 -21.66 0.95 -4.64
C ASP A 207 -20.64 2.07 -4.36
N VAL A 208 -20.04 2.07 -3.16
CA VAL A 208 -18.97 3.00 -2.78
C VAL A 208 -17.71 2.71 -3.61
N ILE A 209 -17.31 1.45 -3.73
CA ILE A 209 -16.13 1.03 -4.50
C ILE A 209 -16.30 1.36 -6.00
N VAL A 210 -17.47 1.07 -6.56
CA VAL A 210 -17.77 1.36 -7.97
C VAL A 210 -17.76 2.87 -8.24
N SER A 211 -18.34 3.67 -7.32
CA SER A 211 -18.30 5.14 -7.43
C SER A 211 -16.88 5.68 -7.29
N THR A 212 -16.08 5.11 -6.39
CA THR A 212 -14.68 5.48 -6.17
C THR A 212 -13.83 5.24 -7.42
N ILE A 213 -13.95 4.06 -8.06
CA ILE A 213 -13.16 3.73 -9.24
C ILE A 213 -13.63 4.48 -10.49
N ALA A 214 -14.89 4.88 -10.55
CA ALA A 214 -15.43 5.66 -11.66
C ALA A 214 -14.72 7.02 -11.84
N GLU A 215 -14.16 7.57 -10.77
CA GLU A 215 -13.38 8.80 -10.82
C GLU A 215 -12.15 8.70 -11.74
N LEU A 216 -11.53 7.52 -11.86
CA LEU A 216 -10.38 7.29 -12.73
C LEU A 216 -10.74 7.26 -14.23
N THR A 217 -12.02 7.15 -14.55
CA THR A 217 -12.49 7.14 -15.95
C THR A 217 -12.85 8.54 -16.48
N ARG A 218 -12.73 9.58 -15.66
CA ARG A 218 -13.17 10.95 -16.01
C ARG A 218 -12.16 11.70 -16.86
N ARG A 219 -10.86 11.57 -16.54
CA ARG A 219 -9.76 12.20 -17.27
C ARG A 219 -8.42 11.51 -16.99
N ASP A 220 -7.42 11.80 -17.79
CA ASP A 220 -6.04 11.46 -17.48
C ASP A 220 -5.40 12.48 -16.52
N HIS A 221 -4.22 12.13 -16.01
CA HIS A 221 -3.46 12.93 -15.06
C HIS A 221 -1.99 13.13 -15.50
N TRP A 222 -1.75 13.17 -16.82
CA TRP A 222 -0.41 13.41 -17.36
C TRP A 222 0.17 14.76 -16.99
N ARG A 223 -0.66 15.78 -16.78
CA ARG A 223 -0.22 17.11 -16.33
C ARG A 223 0.29 17.06 -14.90
N GLU A 224 -0.45 16.39 -14.02
CA GLU A 224 -0.07 16.16 -12.63
C GLU A 224 1.22 15.31 -12.56
N TRP A 225 1.34 14.26 -13.39
CA TRP A 225 2.57 13.48 -13.50
C TRP A 225 3.79 14.36 -13.83
N GLN A 226 3.68 15.26 -14.79
CA GLN A 226 4.75 16.17 -15.19
C GLN A 226 5.06 17.22 -14.12
N ALA A 227 4.11 17.57 -13.26
CA ALA A 227 4.27 18.55 -12.19
C ALA A 227 4.98 17.98 -10.95
N ILE A 228 5.11 16.66 -10.81
CA ILE A 228 5.83 16.05 -9.68
C ILE A 228 7.31 16.47 -9.71
N THR A 229 7.84 16.91 -8.59
CA THR A 229 9.22 17.39 -8.49
C THR A 229 10.18 16.38 -7.86
N CYS A 230 9.67 15.46 -7.05
CA CYS A 230 10.49 14.47 -6.36
C CYS A 230 10.90 13.28 -7.26
N PRO A 231 11.91 12.49 -6.86
CA PRO A 231 12.25 11.24 -7.51
C PRO A 231 11.10 10.22 -7.43
N VAL A 232 10.94 9.42 -8.49
CA VAL A 232 9.87 8.40 -8.58
C VAL A 232 10.42 7.05 -8.98
N LEU A 233 10.01 5.99 -8.28
CA LEU A 233 10.13 4.61 -8.70
C LEU A 233 8.76 4.11 -9.18
N VAL A 234 8.68 3.63 -10.41
CA VAL A 234 7.49 2.97 -10.97
C VAL A 234 7.76 1.48 -11.04
N VAL A 235 6.95 0.69 -10.37
CA VAL A 235 7.05 -0.76 -10.32
C VAL A 235 5.83 -1.37 -10.99
N ARG A 236 6.06 -2.26 -11.95
CA ARG A 236 4.99 -3.04 -12.58
C ARG A 236 5.29 -4.55 -12.50
N GLY A 237 4.26 -5.37 -12.48
CA GLY A 237 4.36 -6.80 -12.66
C GLY A 237 4.32 -7.18 -14.15
N THR A 238 4.97 -8.29 -14.55
CA THR A 238 4.84 -8.79 -15.93
C THR A 238 3.41 -9.20 -16.26
N ASP A 239 2.67 -9.68 -15.25
CA ASP A 239 1.30 -10.17 -15.37
C ASP A 239 0.27 -9.18 -14.78
N GLY A 240 0.75 -7.94 -14.50
CA GLY A 240 -0.04 -6.85 -13.94
C GLY A 240 -0.98 -6.18 -14.95
N THR A 241 -1.67 -5.15 -14.49
CA THR A 241 -2.62 -4.40 -15.31
C THR A 241 -2.02 -3.16 -15.96
N MET A 242 -0.89 -2.66 -15.41
CA MET A 242 -0.19 -1.52 -15.96
C MET A 242 0.50 -1.88 -17.28
N ARG A 243 0.11 -1.21 -18.36
CA ARG A 243 0.71 -1.44 -19.68
C ARG A 243 2.15 -0.90 -19.74
N GLU A 244 3.03 -1.63 -20.41
CA GLU A 244 4.42 -1.19 -20.61
C GLU A 244 4.52 0.16 -21.31
N ALA A 245 3.66 0.41 -22.28
CA ALA A 245 3.60 1.71 -22.97
C ALA A 245 3.30 2.88 -22.02
N GLU A 246 2.53 2.65 -20.95
CA GLU A 246 2.26 3.67 -19.93
C GLU A 246 3.49 3.95 -19.10
N SER A 247 4.13 2.93 -18.52
CA SER A 247 5.35 3.09 -17.72
C SER A 247 6.49 3.72 -18.54
N THR A 248 6.68 3.29 -19.78
CA THR A 248 7.63 3.90 -20.72
C THR A 248 7.29 5.36 -20.99
N GLY A 249 6.01 5.68 -21.20
CA GLY A 249 5.53 7.04 -21.37
C GLY A 249 5.73 7.93 -20.14
N MET A 250 5.62 7.37 -18.94
CA MET A 250 5.93 8.06 -17.69
C MET A 250 7.41 8.41 -17.60
N HIS A 251 8.29 7.45 -17.89
CA HIS A 251 9.73 7.67 -17.89
C HIS A 251 10.14 8.69 -18.96
N ALA A 252 9.63 8.55 -20.18
CA ALA A 252 9.98 9.46 -21.29
C ALA A 252 9.70 10.94 -20.98
N ARG A 253 8.69 11.24 -20.14
CA ARG A 253 8.33 12.60 -19.74
C ARG A 253 9.15 13.15 -18.57
N ARG A 254 9.80 12.26 -17.78
CA ARG A 254 10.61 12.63 -16.61
C ARG A 254 11.82 11.69 -16.47
N PRO A 255 12.72 11.61 -17.48
CA PRO A 255 13.76 10.57 -17.52
C PRO A 255 14.80 10.70 -16.40
N ALA A 256 15.11 11.91 -15.96
CA ALA A 256 16.11 12.13 -14.90
C ALA A 256 15.58 11.83 -13.49
N ALA A 257 14.25 11.80 -13.31
CA ALA A 257 13.62 11.65 -12.00
C ALA A 257 12.72 10.41 -11.88
N THR A 258 12.68 9.53 -12.90
CA THR A 258 11.84 8.33 -12.89
C THR A 258 12.68 7.09 -13.16
N ARG A 259 12.59 6.13 -12.26
CA ARG A 259 13.11 4.77 -12.46
C ARG A 259 11.95 3.83 -12.76
N LEU A 260 12.18 2.89 -13.68
CA LEU A 260 11.23 1.84 -13.99
C LEU A 260 11.79 0.50 -13.51
N LEU A 261 10.93 -0.30 -12.91
CA LEU A 261 11.20 -1.68 -12.56
C LEU A 261 10.04 -2.55 -13.02
N THR A 262 10.36 -3.65 -13.71
CA THR A 262 9.38 -4.69 -14.03
C THR A 262 9.76 -5.94 -13.26
N LEU A 263 8.85 -6.44 -12.42
CA LEU A 263 9.04 -7.65 -11.64
C LEU A 263 8.42 -8.85 -12.37
N PRO A 264 9.20 -9.92 -12.62
CA PRO A 264 8.69 -11.11 -13.28
C PRO A 264 7.73 -11.87 -12.35
N ALA A 265 6.76 -12.58 -12.94
CA ALA A 265 5.79 -13.41 -12.22
C ALA A 265 5.04 -12.66 -11.11
N ALA A 266 4.80 -11.37 -11.29
CA ALA A 266 3.97 -10.53 -10.43
C ALA A 266 2.75 -10.05 -11.20
N GLY A 267 1.58 -10.19 -10.60
CA GLY A 267 0.32 -9.65 -11.09
C GLY A 267 0.10 -8.20 -10.68
N HIS A 268 -1.16 -7.83 -10.51
CA HIS A 268 -1.55 -6.49 -10.08
C HIS A 268 -1.15 -6.19 -8.62
N ASP A 269 -1.15 -7.21 -7.78
CA ASP A 269 -0.81 -7.09 -6.35
C ASP A 269 0.67 -7.41 -6.11
N VAL A 270 1.57 -6.69 -6.81
CA VAL A 270 3.04 -6.87 -6.75
C VAL A 270 3.55 -6.96 -5.31
N HIS A 271 3.01 -6.15 -4.40
CA HIS A 271 3.39 -6.10 -2.99
C HIS A 271 3.02 -7.39 -2.21
N LEU A 272 2.11 -8.18 -2.73
CA LEU A 272 1.71 -9.49 -2.20
C LEU A 272 2.38 -10.64 -2.96
N ASP A 273 2.53 -10.53 -4.28
CA ASP A 273 3.13 -11.55 -5.14
C ASP A 273 4.64 -11.65 -4.97
N GLN A 274 5.32 -10.49 -4.85
CA GLN A 274 6.78 -10.36 -4.79
C GLN A 274 7.22 -9.39 -3.68
N PRO A 275 6.85 -9.64 -2.40
CA PRO A 275 7.07 -8.69 -1.30
C PRO A 275 8.56 -8.40 -1.06
N GLU A 276 9.42 -9.42 -1.16
CA GLU A 276 10.86 -9.24 -0.97
C GLU A 276 11.50 -8.44 -2.09
N ALA A 277 11.15 -8.74 -3.36
CA ALA A 277 11.68 -8.02 -4.50
C ALA A 277 11.22 -6.56 -4.52
N LEU A 278 9.98 -6.28 -4.12
CA LEU A 278 9.50 -4.92 -3.95
C LEU A 278 10.26 -4.18 -2.85
N TYR A 279 10.45 -4.82 -1.68
CA TYR A 279 11.23 -4.22 -0.59
C TYR A 279 12.65 -3.88 -1.02
N GLU A 280 13.37 -4.80 -1.66
CA GLU A 280 14.74 -4.56 -2.14
C GLU A 280 14.79 -3.42 -3.15
N ALA A 281 13.80 -3.32 -4.04
CA ALA A 281 13.69 -2.23 -4.99
C ALA A 281 13.48 -0.87 -4.31
N VAL A 282 12.58 -0.82 -3.33
CA VAL A 282 12.32 0.40 -2.53
C VAL A 282 13.58 0.78 -1.76
N ARG A 283 14.22 -0.15 -1.07
CA ARG A 283 15.44 0.08 -0.30
C ARG A 283 16.59 0.63 -1.18
N ALA A 284 16.83 0.01 -2.34
CA ALA A 284 17.84 0.46 -3.29
C ALA A 284 17.52 1.87 -3.82
N PHE A 285 16.24 2.12 -4.15
CA PHE A 285 15.81 3.43 -4.62
C PHE A 285 16.02 4.53 -3.57
N LEU A 286 15.75 4.25 -2.29
CA LEU A 286 15.94 5.22 -1.21
C LEU A 286 17.42 5.47 -0.89
N ALA A 287 18.27 4.43 -0.97
CA ALA A 287 19.70 4.57 -0.73
C ALA A 287 20.39 5.50 -1.72
N ASP A 288 19.93 5.55 -2.96
CA ASP A 288 20.48 6.42 -3.99
C ASP A 288 20.06 7.91 -3.86
N GLN A 289 19.26 8.25 -2.82
CA GLN A 289 18.78 9.61 -2.56
C GLN A 289 19.43 10.24 -1.31
N THR A 290 20.29 9.49 -0.65
CA THR A 290 21.08 9.95 0.50
C THR A 290 22.42 10.49 0.04
#